data_0ff9884e5dc602102e6cfc0bf3295bfa
#
_entry.id   0ff9884e5dc602102e6cfc0bf3295bfa
#
_cell.length_a   1.000
_cell.length_b   1.000
_cell.length_c   1.000
_cell.angle_alpha   90.00
_cell.angle_beta   90.00
_cell.angle_gamma   90.00
#
_symmetry.space_group_name_H-M   'P 1'
#
loop_
_entity.id
_entity.type
_entity.pdbx_description
1 polymer ?
#
loop_
_entity_poly.entity_id
_entity_poly.type
_entity_poly.pdbx_seq_one_letter_code
_entity_poly.pdbx_strand_id
1 'polypeptide(L)'
;MTLYDIIIHGGRLIDGTGNPWFYGDIAIKDGKIASIGKMNPASGNRAISAKGLVVTPGYIDMHTHSDQPLIADGNAESKVRQGVTLDIIGESQTVAPLAGPVLEEYRVEHRRRNGIETDWSTFTGYFERVMKGGIAINVASGVSPQQVKQVVVGYKERPATREEQEKMNRLVAQAMEEGALGLTAAWHAKGPENPHEVVEMAKVVKGYGGYYGVHLGSEGFDIFEELEKAVRVAREAEIPVHIYHLKMRAKSNWGRVREVIQQIEEARREGLEITANQYPYTAMQHPWRRLFPRWVQNAPWSETIPQFKDPAFRERVIADPEFDQYINEHGGWEGVVASRFDTPALKAFEGKSIAEIAEIRGRDPVATCFDLIFEEGTFIYGVHHTMSEEDVKTVMRVPWVSIGSDGSALNLNYPGKPHPRSFGTNPRVLGKYTREEKVLTLEEAVRKMTSLPAQVLGLKDRGLLREGHWADIVVLDPDAVADRATYEDPKQYPKGINYVLVNGAIVIENGDHTGARPGRVICGPGKRD
;
A
#
# COMPACT_ATOMS: atom_id res chain seq x y z
N MET A 1 40.45 -1.47 -19.77
CA MET A 1 39.03 -1.18 -19.99
C MET A 1 38.24 -1.78 -18.82
N THR A 2 37.39 -1.00 -18.16
CA THR A 2 36.49 -1.51 -17.14
C THR A 2 35.42 -2.38 -17.82
N LEU A 3 35.14 -3.54 -17.22
CA LEU A 3 34.20 -4.53 -17.76
C LEU A 3 32.75 -4.23 -17.33
N TYR A 4 32.61 -3.65 -16.13
CA TYR A 4 31.31 -3.45 -15.45
C TYR A 4 31.11 -1.97 -15.08
N ASP A 5 29.84 -1.58 -14.91
CA ASP A 5 29.50 -0.22 -14.48
C ASP A 5 29.74 -0.05 -12.98
N ILE A 6 29.23 -1.01 -12.18
CA ILE A 6 29.37 -1.01 -10.72
C ILE A 6 29.76 -2.42 -10.26
N ILE A 7 30.65 -2.50 -9.25
CA ILE A 7 30.89 -3.72 -8.48
C ILE A 7 30.57 -3.44 -7.02
N ILE A 8 29.67 -4.23 -6.44
CA ILE A 8 29.42 -4.29 -4.99
C ILE A 8 30.19 -5.48 -4.46
N HIS A 9 31.13 -5.25 -3.52
CA HIS A 9 32.05 -6.31 -3.10
C HIS A 9 32.16 -6.50 -1.59
N GLY A 10 32.45 -7.74 -1.16
CA GLY A 10 32.78 -8.11 0.22
C GLY A 10 31.57 -8.19 1.16
N GLY A 11 30.35 -8.20 0.62
CA GLY A 11 29.11 -8.26 1.39
C GLY A 11 28.62 -9.68 1.70
N ARG A 12 27.71 -9.79 2.66
CA ARG A 12 26.84 -10.97 2.83
C ARG A 12 25.65 -10.83 1.89
N LEU A 13 25.52 -11.73 0.93
CA LEU A 13 24.42 -11.72 -0.02
C LEU A 13 23.24 -12.53 0.53
N ILE A 14 22.06 -11.90 0.62
CA ILE A 14 20.78 -12.56 0.85
C ILE A 14 20.00 -12.43 -0.45
N ASP A 15 19.93 -13.52 -1.19
CA ASP A 15 19.49 -13.50 -2.59
C ASP A 15 17.98 -13.32 -2.81
N GLY A 16 17.20 -13.28 -1.72
CA GLY A 16 15.75 -13.16 -1.76
C GLY A 16 14.99 -14.49 -1.79
N THR A 17 15.68 -15.63 -1.85
CA THR A 17 15.03 -16.96 -1.88
C THR A 17 14.52 -17.43 -0.51
N GLY A 18 15.02 -16.83 0.58
CA GLY A 18 14.85 -17.33 1.95
C GLY A 18 15.93 -18.34 2.38
N ASN A 19 16.85 -18.71 1.47
CA ASN A 19 18.00 -19.55 1.79
C ASN A 19 19.03 -18.77 2.62
N PRO A 20 19.94 -19.47 3.36
CA PRO A 20 21.01 -18.83 4.11
C PRO A 20 21.87 -17.91 3.24
N TRP A 21 22.33 -16.82 3.81
CA TRP A 21 23.26 -15.90 3.16
C TRP A 21 24.61 -16.53 2.82
N PHE A 22 25.29 -15.95 1.85
CA PHE A 22 26.66 -16.33 1.47
C PHE A 22 27.52 -15.09 1.16
N TYR A 23 28.84 -15.24 1.20
CA TYR A 23 29.74 -14.17 0.77
C TYR A 23 29.87 -14.15 -0.75
N GLY A 24 29.79 -12.95 -1.34
CA GLY A 24 29.95 -12.76 -2.76
C GLY A 24 30.04 -11.30 -3.16
N ASP A 25 30.41 -11.09 -4.41
CA ASP A 25 30.42 -9.78 -5.05
C ASP A 25 29.35 -9.78 -6.17
N ILE A 26 28.83 -8.61 -6.50
CA ILE A 26 27.84 -8.42 -7.58
C ILE A 26 28.43 -7.44 -8.59
N ALA A 27 28.51 -7.84 -9.86
CA ALA A 27 28.83 -6.96 -10.97
C ALA A 27 27.56 -6.52 -11.68
N ILE A 28 27.46 -5.23 -11.96
CA ILE A 28 26.31 -4.60 -12.63
C ILE A 28 26.81 -4.04 -13.96
N LYS A 29 26.05 -4.32 -15.03
CA LYS A 29 26.27 -3.77 -16.36
C LYS A 29 24.93 -3.52 -17.06
N ASP A 30 24.80 -2.37 -17.70
CA ASP A 30 23.60 -1.98 -18.44
C ASP A 30 22.31 -2.11 -17.62
N GLY A 31 22.39 -1.75 -16.34
CA GLY A 31 21.27 -1.79 -15.40
C GLY A 31 20.91 -3.17 -14.85
N LYS A 32 21.64 -4.23 -15.22
CA LYS A 32 21.38 -5.61 -14.82
C LYS A 32 22.51 -6.21 -13.99
N ILE A 33 22.19 -7.21 -13.18
CA ILE A 33 23.17 -8.07 -12.52
C ILE A 33 23.84 -8.92 -13.61
N ALA A 34 25.08 -8.61 -13.91
CA ALA A 34 25.85 -9.28 -14.97
C ALA A 34 26.54 -10.53 -14.46
N SER A 35 27.01 -10.53 -13.19
CA SER A 35 27.63 -11.71 -12.56
C SER A 35 27.57 -11.63 -11.05
N ILE A 36 27.55 -12.80 -10.41
CA ILE A 36 27.61 -12.99 -8.95
C ILE A 36 28.75 -13.96 -8.65
N GLY A 37 29.68 -13.57 -7.78
CA GLY A 37 30.82 -14.42 -7.42
C GLY A 37 31.95 -13.59 -6.85
N LYS A 38 33.18 -14.11 -6.92
CA LYS A 38 34.38 -13.38 -6.48
C LYS A 38 34.94 -12.56 -7.64
N MET A 39 35.09 -11.24 -7.45
CA MET A 39 35.50 -10.32 -8.50
C MET A 39 36.65 -9.40 -8.07
N ASN A 40 37.35 -8.85 -9.05
CA ASN A 40 38.28 -7.75 -8.80
C ASN A 40 37.50 -6.41 -8.82
N PRO A 41 37.45 -5.67 -7.70
CA PRO A 41 36.74 -4.37 -7.68
C PRO A 41 37.22 -3.37 -8.74
N ALA A 42 38.50 -3.47 -9.17
CA ALA A 42 39.04 -2.60 -10.23
C ALA A 42 38.47 -2.90 -11.63
N SER A 43 37.70 -3.97 -11.81
CA SER A 43 37.03 -4.27 -13.08
C SER A 43 35.75 -3.45 -13.30
N GLY A 44 35.28 -2.69 -12.30
CA GLY A 44 34.15 -1.78 -12.42
C GLY A 44 34.57 -0.33 -12.58
N ASN A 45 33.73 0.48 -13.24
CA ASN A 45 33.91 1.94 -13.28
C ASN A 45 33.76 2.52 -11.86
N ARG A 46 32.93 1.88 -11.05
CA ARG A 46 32.70 2.19 -9.64
C ARG A 46 32.73 0.92 -8.78
N ALA A 47 33.37 1.00 -7.63
CA ALA A 47 33.35 -0.07 -6.62
C ALA A 47 32.65 0.44 -5.35
N ILE A 48 31.74 -0.38 -4.80
CA ILE A 48 31.03 -0.15 -3.54
C ILE A 48 31.47 -1.25 -2.57
N SER A 49 32.10 -0.87 -1.47
CA SER A 49 32.46 -1.83 -0.43
C SER A 49 31.23 -2.11 0.45
N ALA A 50 30.82 -3.38 0.47
CA ALA A 50 29.78 -3.89 1.36
C ALA A 50 30.35 -4.71 2.52
N LYS A 51 31.63 -4.52 2.86
CA LYS A 51 32.27 -5.23 3.96
C LYS A 51 31.56 -4.96 5.29
N GLY A 52 31.12 -6.01 5.97
CA GLY A 52 30.31 -5.92 7.20
C GLY A 52 28.82 -5.69 6.96
N LEU A 53 28.43 -5.39 5.73
CA LEU A 53 27.05 -5.10 5.33
C LEU A 53 26.37 -6.33 4.70
N VAL A 54 25.06 -6.22 4.56
CA VAL A 54 24.19 -7.17 3.85
C VAL A 54 23.75 -6.56 2.53
N VAL A 55 23.74 -7.35 1.48
CA VAL A 55 23.25 -6.99 0.14
C VAL A 55 22.04 -7.83 -0.18
N THR A 56 20.93 -7.20 -0.52
CA THR A 56 19.65 -7.84 -0.82
C THR A 56 19.09 -7.34 -2.16
N PRO A 57 18.11 -8.03 -2.77
CA PRO A 57 17.29 -7.43 -3.81
C PRO A 57 16.58 -6.17 -3.28
N GLY A 58 16.21 -5.27 -4.17
CA GLY A 58 15.34 -4.14 -3.88
C GLY A 58 13.95 -4.59 -3.42
N TYR A 59 13.37 -3.86 -2.47
CA TYR A 59 12.07 -4.23 -1.89
C TYR A 59 10.93 -3.84 -2.82
N ILE A 60 9.91 -4.71 -2.89
CA ILE A 60 8.68 -4.54 -3.65
C ILE A 60 7.56 -4.30 -2.64
N ASP A 61 7.02 -3.10 -2.63
CA ASP A 61 5.90 -2.75 -1.76
C ASP A 61 4.58 -3.08 -2.47
N MET A 62 3.94 -4.17 -2.04
CA MET A 62 2.76 -4.75 -2.66
C MET A 62 1.49 -3.92 -2.53
N HIS A 63 1.49 -2.90 -1.68
CA HIS A 63 0.31 -2.11 -1.42
C HIS A 63 0.69 -0.68 -1.02
N THR A 64 0.43 0.27 -1.93
CA THR A 64 0.76 1.68 -1.72
C THR A 64 -0.28 2.62 -2.30
N HIS A 65 -0.29 3.86 -1.79
CA HIS A 65 -1.09 4.98 -2.26
C HIS A 65 -0.19 6.09 -2.82
N SER A 66 0.73 5.71 -3.70
CA SER A 66 1.77 6.59 -4.25
C SER A 66 1.41 7.19 -5.62
N ASP A 67 0.21 6.98 -6.12
CA ASP A 67 -0.26 7.40 -7.44
C ASP A 67 -0.09 8.91 -7.70
N GLN A 68 -0.63 9.74 -6.82
CA GLN A 68 -0.48 11.19 -6.88
C GLN A 68 0.88 11.68 -6.33
N PRO A 69 1.37 11.15 -5.18
CA PRO A 69 2.66 11.54 -4.64
C PRO A 69 3.82 11.41 -5.62
N LEU A 70 3.87 10.37 -6.44
CA LEU A 70 4.92 10.17 -7.45
C LEU A 70 4.89 11.22 -8.57
N ILE A 71 3.72 11.77 -8.90
CA ILE A 71 3.60 12.89 -9.85
C ILE A 71 4.04 14.21 -9.17
N ALA A 72 3.68 14.40 -7.91
CA ALA A 72 4.00 15.61 -7.14
C ALA A 72 5.50 15.70 -6.82
N ASP A 73 6.11 14.58 -6.42
CA ASP A 73 7.53 14.48 -6.09
C ASP A 73 8.08 13.11 -6.51
N GLY A 74 8.67 13.07 -7.70
CA GLY A 74 9.27 11.85 -8.25
C GLY A 74 10.46 11.30 -7.47
N ASN A 75 10.99 11.99 -6.44
CA ASN A 75 12.08 11.48 -5.61
C ASN A 75 11.66 10.29 -4.75
N ALA A 76 10.37 10.17 -4.43
CA ALA A 76 9.85 9.05 -3.63
C ALA A 76 10.65 8.82 -2.32
N GLU A 77 11.08 9.91 -1.67
CA GLU A 77 12.04 9.92 -0.57
C GLU A 77 11.73 8.89 0.52
N SER A 78 10.49 8.87 1.03
CA SER A 78 10.11 7.97 2.12
C SER A 78 10.12 6.50 1.71
N LYS A 79 9.97 6.19 0.42
CA LYS A 79 9.99 4.82 -0.11
C LYS A 79 11.41 4.34 -0.37
N VAL A 80 12.16 5.08 -1.20
CA VAL A 80 13.49 4.64 -1.60
C VAL A 80 14.45 4.56 -0.42
N ARG A 81 14.33 5.45 0.59
CA ARG A 81 15.14 5.39 1.83
C ARG A 81 14.82 4.18 2.72
N GLN A 82 13.70 3.50 2.50
CA GLN A 82 13.38 2.22 3.13
C GLN A 82 13.88 1.00 2.32
N GLY A 83 14.56 1.23 1.19
CA GLY A 83 15.01 0.17 0.28
C GLY A 83 13.95 -0.25 -0.74
N VAL A 84 12.81 0.45 -0.82
CA VAL A 84 11.77 0.17 -1.83
C VAL A 84 12.26 0.60 -3.21
N THR A 85 12.16 -0.30 -4.18
CA THR A 85 12.53 -0.08 -5.58
C THR A 85 11.35 -0.23 -6.53
N LEU A 86 10.21 -0.74 -6.04
CA LEU A 86 8.97 -0.88 -6.79
C LEU A 86 7.76 -0.69 -5.86
N ASP A 87 6.90 0.27 -6.19
CA ASP A 87 5.59 0.49 -5.57
C ASP A 87 4.46 -0.08 -6.43
N ILE A 88 3.56 -0.83 -5.82
CA ILE A 88 2.31 -1.28 -6.43
C ILE A 88 1.17 -0.39 -5.93
N ILE A 89 0.56 0.33 -6.85
CA ILE A 89 -0.53 1.28 -6.60
C ILE A 89 -1.86 0.76 -7.14
N GLY A 90 -2.95 1.43 -6.83
CA GLY A 90 -4.25 1.22 -7.46
C GLY A 90 -5.25 0.42 -6.63
N GLU A 91 -5.13 0.42 -5.30
CA GLU A 91 -6.20 -0.09 -4.44
C GLU A 91 -7.34 0.94 -4.36
N SER A 92 -8.58 0.50 -4.50
CA SER A 92 -9.81 1.31 -4.38
C SER A 92 -10.02 2.36 -5.48
N GLN A 93 -9.23 3.42 -5.45
CA GLN A 93 -9.15 4.45 -6.48
C GLN A 93 -7.90 4.20 -7.31
N THR A 94 -8.08 3.98 -8.60
CA THR A 94 -6.98 3.70 -9.52
C THR A 94 -6.73 4.86 -10.47
N VAL A 95 -5.56 4.88 -11.07
CA VAL A 95 -5.12 5.96 -11.95
C VAL A 95 -6.01 6.13 -13.19
N ALA A 96 -6.70 5.06 -13.59
CA ALA A 96 -7.62 4.99 -14.74
C ALA A 96 -8.53 3.74 -14.59
N PRO A 97 -9.64 3.62 -15.39
CA PRO A 97 -10.16 4.59 -16.36
C PRO A 97 -10.84 5.77 -15.67
N LEU A 98 -10.72 6.96 -16.26
CA LEU A 98 -11.38 8.18 -15.79
C LEU A 98 -12.30 8.74 -16.89
N ALA A 99 -13.58 8.90 -16.59
CA ALA A 99 -14.55 9.52 -17.50
C ALA A 99 -15.73 10.16 -16.75
N GLY A 100 -16.40 11.11 -17.41
CA GLY A 100 -17.60 11.75 -16.87
C GLY A 100 -17.40 12.32 -15.46
N PRO A 101 -18.35 12.09 -14.54
CA PRO A 101 -18.28 12.59 -13.15
C PRO A 101 -17.03 12.12 -12.40
N VAL A 102 -16.57 10.88 -12.63
CA VAL A 102 -15.37 10.34 -11.99
C VAL A 102 -14.13 11.18 -12.33
N LEU A 103 -13.96 11.56 -13.60
CA LEU A 103 -12.85 12.42 -14.02
C LEU A 103 -12.91 13.80 -13.35
N GLU A 104 -14.08 14.39 -13.23
CA GLU A 104 -14.21 15.71 -12.59
C GLU A 104 -13.92 15.64 -11.07
N GLU A 105 -14.36 14.60 -10.39
CA GLU A 105 -14.02 14.36 -8.98
C GLU A 105 -12.51 14.25 -8.78
N TYR A 106 -11.82 13.49 -9.65
CA TYR A 106 -10.37 13.35 -9.62
C TYR A 106 -9.64 14.67 -9.87
N ARG A 107 -10.10 15.47 -10.83
CA ARG A 107 -9.54 16.81 -11.09
C ARG A 107 -9.63 17.72 -9.87
N VAL A 108 -10.76 17.74 -9.20
CA VAL A 108 -10.96 18.55 -7.97
C VAL A 108 -10.08 18.03 -6.85
N GLU A 109 -10.09 16.73 -6.61
CA GLU A 109 -9.37 16.10 -5.50
C GLU A 109 -7.84 16.21 -5.66
N HIS A 110 -7.30 15.91 -6.84
CA HIS A 110 -5.86 15.96 -7.12
C HIS A 110 -5.32 17.39 -7.02
N ARG A 111 -6.08 18.38 -7.54
CA ARG A 111 -5.72 19.78 -7.40
C ARG A 111 -5.72 20.22 -5.94
N ARG A 112 -6.75 19.84 -5.19
CA ARG A 112 -6.89 20.21 -3.77
C ARG A 112 -5.79 19.59 -2.90
N ARG A 113 -5.49 18.31 -3.09
CA ARG A 113 -4.54 17.58 -2.22
C ARG A 113 -3.09 17.82 -2.55
N ASN A 114 -2.76 17.82 -3.82
CA ASN A 114 -1.36 17.78 -4.27
C ASN A 114 -1.03 18.83 -5.33
N GLY A 115 -1.97 19.72 -5.70
CA GLY A 115 -1.77 20.72 -6.74
C GLY A 115 -1.56 20.13 -8.14
N ILE A 116 -2.07 18.91 -8.38
CA ILE A 116 -1.88 18.18 -9.64
C ILE A 116 -3.07 18.40 -10.57
N GLU A 117 -2.79 18.77 -11.81
CA GLU A 117 -3.78 18.75 -12.90
C GLU A 117 -3.89 17.33 -13.45
N THR A 118 -5.12 16.77 -13.46
CA THR A 118 -5.42 15.47 -14.05
C THR A 118 -5.69 15.64 -15.53
N ASP A 119 -4.65 15.45 -16.33
CA ASP A 119 -4.64 15.60 -17.79
C ASP A 119 -4.64 14.24 -18.53
N TRP A 120 -4.91 13.16 -17.81
CA TRP A 120 -5.02 11.79 -18.34
C TRP A 120 -6.39 11.17 -18.01
N SER A 121 -6.74 10.10 -18.73
CA SER A 121 -7.96 9.31 -18.52
C SER A 121 -7.76 7.80 -18.67
N THR A 122 -6.58 7.38 -19.14
CA THR A 122 -6.19 6.00 -19.41
C THR A 122 -4.92 5.63 -18.64
N PHE A 123 -4.62 4.34 -18.54
CA PHE A 123 -3.36 3.86 -17.93
C PHE A 123 -2.15 4.38 -18.68
N THR A 124 -2.15 4.31 -20.02
CA THR A 124 -1.07 4.84 -20.84
C THR A 124 -0.84 6.33 -20.55
N GLY A 125 -1.91 7.14 -20.51
CA GLY A 125 -1.78 8.58 -20.22
C GLY A 125 -1.21 8.86 -18.83
N TYR A 126 -1.61 8.11 -17.81
CA TYR A 126 -1.02 8.24 -16.47
C TYR A 126 0.47 7.83 -16.47
N PHE A 127 0.80 6.72 -17.12
CA PHE A 127 2.19 6.25 -17.19
C PHE A 127 3.09 7.25 -17.91
N GLU A 128 2.64 7.83 -19.01
CA GLU A 128 3.35 8.92 -19.69
C GLU A 128 3.51 10.14 -18.77
N ARG A 129 2.45 10.50 -18.04
CA ARG A 129 2.46 11.65 -17.12
C ARG A 129 3.45 11.49 -15.98
N VAL A 130 3.50 10.32 -15.34
CA VAL A 130 4.45 10.06 -14.25
C VAL A 130 5.89 9.98 -14.75
N MET A 131 6.10 9.38 -15.91
CA MET A 131 7.44 9.26 -16.52
C MET A 131 7.98 10.60 -17.02
N LYS A 132 7.12 11.54 -17.44
CA LYS A 132 7.53 12.89 -17.85
C LYS A 132 8.26 13.65 -16.74
N GLY A 133 7.88 13.44 -15.46
CA GLY A 133 8.56 14.02 -14.30
C GLY A 133 9.81 13.24 -13.88
N GLY A 134 9.94 11.99 -14.32
CA GLY A 134 10.90 11.02 -13.82
C GLY A 134 10.62 10.61 -12.38
N ILE A 135 10.85 9.34 -12.04
CA ILE A 135 10.64 8.76 -10.71
C ILE A 135 11.88 8.00 -10.23
N ALA A 136 12.13 8.04 -8.93
CA ALA A 136 13.29 7.39 -8.34
C ALA A 136 13.13 5.87 -8.20
N ILE A 137 11.89 5.39 -8.06
CA ILE A 137 11.53 3.97 -7.92
C ILE A 137 10.63 3.53 -9.07
N ASN A 138 10.54 2.24 -9.31
CA ASN A 138 9.59 1.69 -10.28
C ASN A 138 8.16 1.79 -9.75
N VAL A 139 7.18 1.80 -10.65
CA VAL A 139 5.75 1.81 -10.31
C VAL A 139 4.97 0.87 -11.21
N ALA A 140 3.96 0.21 -10.65
CA ALA A 140 2.97 -0.57 -11.36
C ALA A 140 1.59 -0.38 -10.73
N SER A 141 0.52 -0.57 -11.49
CA SER A 141 -0.86 -0.31 -11.03
C SER A 141 -1.81 -1.43 -11.39
N GLY A 142 -2.80 -1.65 -10.51
CA GLY A 142 -4.00 -2.43 -10.84
C GLY A 142 -5.16 -1.56 -11.32
N VAL A 143 -6.27 -2.17 -11.77
CA VAL A 143 -7.51 -1.51 -12.17
C VAL A 143 -8.65 -1.84 -11.19
N SER A 144 -9.38 -0.81 -10.72
CA SER A 144 -10.47 -0.99 -9.75
C SER A 144 -11.80 -1.35 -10.42
N PRO A 145 -12.43 -2.47 -10.02
CA PRO A 145 -13.78 -2.81 -10.49
C PRO A 145 -14.83 -1.80 -10.06
N GLN A 146 -14.70 -1.21 -8.85
CA GLN A 146 -15.61 -0.18 -8.36
C GLN A 146 -15.54 1.09 -9.22
N GLN A 147 -14.32 1.54 -9.56
CA GLN A 147 -14.13 2.71 -10.42
C GLN A 147 -14.64 2.46 -11.85
N VAL A 148 -14.37 1.28 -12.41
CA VAL A 148 -14.91 0.86 -13.72
C VAL A 148 -16.45 0.92 -13.70
N LYS A 149 -17.09 0.41 -12.63
CA LYS A 149 -18.55 0.50 -12.46
C LYS A 149 -19.02 1.93 -12.35
N GLN A 150 -18.35 2.79 -11.60
CA GLN A 150 -18.69 4.21 -11.49
C GLN A 150 -18.62 4.93 -12.85
N VAL A 151 -17.65 4.59 -13.68
CA VAL A 151 -17.52 5.14 -15.05
C VAL A 151 -18.67 4.70 -15.95
N VAL A 152 -19.15 3.45 -15.84
CA VAL A 152 -20.16 2.88 -16.75
C VAL A 152 -21.59 3.09 -16.24
N VAL A 153 -21.84 2.85 -14.95
CA VAL A 153 -23.19 2.85 -14.33
C VAL A 153 -23.46 4.15 -13.57
N GLY A 154 -22.38 4.86 -13.19
CA GLY A 154 -22.43 5.98 -12.26
C GLY A 154 -22.52 5.50 -10.80
N TYR A 155 -22.96 6.40 -9.91
CA TYR A 155 -23.10 6.13 -8.47
C TYR A 155 -24.42 5.48 -8.07
N LYS A 156 -25.12 4.85 -9.03
CA LYS A 156 -26.43 4.20 -8.79
C LYS A 156 -26.23 2.89 -8.04
N GLU A 157 -26.95 2.74 -6.93
CA GLU A 157 -26.98 1.51 -6.11
C GLU A 157 -27.88 0.45 -6.76
N ARG A 158 -27.46 -0.10 -7.88
CA ARG A 158 -28.12 -1.22 -8.58
C ARG A 158 -27.09 -2.12 -9.26
N PRO A 159 -27.45 -3.38 -9.54
CA PRO A 159 -26.66 -4.22 -10.43
C PRO A 159 -26.52 -3.60 -11.83
N ALA A 160 -25.40 -3.86 -12.48
CA ALA A 160 -25.18 -3.53 -13.89
C ALA A 160 -26.11 -4.37 -14.78
N THR A 161 -26.60 -3.78 -15.86
CA THR A 161 -27.25 -4.56 -16.93
C THR A 161 -26.19 -5.39 -17.68
N ARG A 162 -26.64 -6.35 -18.47
CA ARG A 162 -25.72 -7.16 -19.30
C ARG A 162 -24.86 -6.27 -20.21
N GLU A 163 -25.42 -5.27 -20.84
CA GLU A 163 -24.69 -4.34 -21.71
C GLU A 163 -23.65 -3.51 -20.94
N GLU A 164 -24.02 -3.07 -19.73
CA GLU A 164 -23.11 -2.35 -18.83
C GLU A 164 -21.97 -3.28 -18.35
N GLN A 165 -22.26 -4.54 -18.00
CA GLN A 165 -21.23 -5.51 -17.65
C GLN A 165 -20.26 -5.75 -18.83
N GLU A 166 -20.76 -5.87 -20.04
CA GLU A 166 -19.92 -6.00 -21.24
C GLU A 166 -19.04 -4.76 -21.47
N LYS A 167 -19.54 -3.53 -21.14
CA LYS A 167 -18.72 -2.30 -21.17
C LYS A 167 -17.66 -2.30 -20.09
N MET A 168 -18.00 -2.71 -18.86
CA MET A 168 -17.04 -2.85 -17.75
C MET A 168 -15.93 -3.82 -18.11
N ASN A 169 -16.28 -4.99 -18.66
CA ASN A 169 -15.31 -6.00 -19.10
C ASN A 169 -14.37 -5.46 -20.18
N ARG A 170 -14.85 -4.67 -21.13
CA ARG A 170 -14.00 -4.02 -22.15
C ARG A 170 -13.04 -3.00 -21.57
N LEU A 171 -13.47 -2.19 -20.58
CA LEU A 171 -12.57 -1.24 -19.90
C LEU A 171 -11.48 -1.93 -19.10
N VAL A 172 -11.82 -3.06 -18.44
CA VAL A 172 -10.82 -3.90 -17.76
C VAL A 172 -9.83 -4.50 -18.77
N ALA A 173 -10.32 -5.03 -19.90
CA ALA A 173 -9.45 -5.56 -20.95
C ALA A 173 -8.49 -4.48 -21.49
N GLN A 174 -9.01 -3.27 -21.76
CA GLN A 174 -8.20 -2.12 -22.18
C GLN A 174 -7.13 -1.78 -21.13
N ALA A 175 -7.50 -1.73 -19.84
CA ALA A 175 -6.54 -1.46 -18.78
C ALA A 175 -5.40 -2.50 -18.74
N MET A 176 -5.73 -3.79 -18.90
CA MET A 176 -4.72 -4.86 -18.99
C MET A 176 -3.82 -4.70 -20.21
N GLU A 177 -4.36 -4.36 -21.37
CA GLU A 177 -3.60 -4.09 -22.60
C GLU A 177 -2.74 -2.84 -22.51
N GLU A 178 -3.12 -1.86 -21.71
CA GLU A 178 -2.35 -0.65 -21.40
C GLU A 178 -1.27 -0.89 -20.31
N GLY A 179 -1.28 -2.04 -19.63
CA GLY A 179 -0.23 -2.45 -18.68
C GLY A 179 -0.65 -2.56 -17.22
N ALA A 180 -1.96 -2.60 -16.92
CA ALA A 180 -2.40 -2.92 -15.56
C ALA A 180 -1.96 -4.33 -15.16
N LEU A 181 -1.60 -4.53 -13.88
CA LEU A 181 -1.15 -5.80 -13.33
C LEU A 181 -2.30 -6.79 -13.10
N GLY A 182 -3.48 -6.28 -12.74
CA GLY A 182 -4.61 -7.09 -12.34
C GLY A 182 -5.80 -6.24 -11.90
N LEU A 183 -6.83 -6.91 -11.35
CA LEU A 183 -8.00 -6.27 -10.77
C LEU A 183 -7.74 -5.97 -9.29
N THR A 184 -8.00 -4.75 -8.82
CA THR A 184 -7.70 -4.32 -7.44
C THR A 184 -8.93 -3.70 -6.80
N ALA A 185 -9.64 -4.49 -6.01
CA ALA A 185 -10.90 -4.13 -5.39
C ALA A 185 -10.73 -3.57 -3.98
N ALA A 186 -11.67 -2.72 -3.58
CA ALA A 186 -11.88 -2.37 -2.18
C ALA A 186 -13.36 -2.44 -1.86
N TRP A 187 -13.80 -3.52 -1.22
CA TRP A 187 -15.21 -3.78 -0.91
C TRP A 187 -15.88 -2.72 -0.03
N HIS A 188 -15.09 -1.90 0.65
CA HIS A 188 -15.58 -0.75 1.42
C HIS A 188 -15.74 0.53 0.59
N ALA A 189 -15.27 0.56 -0.67
CA ALA A 189 -15.35 1.73 -1.54
C ALA A 189 -16.81 1.98 -2.00
N LYS A 190 -17.11 3.24 -2.32
CA LYS A 190 -18.43 3.63 -2.83
C LYS A 190 -18.79 2.86 -4.11
N GLY A 191 -19.95 2.28 -4.10
CA GLY A 191 -20.54 1.55 -5.22
C GLY A 191 -21.15 0.24 -4.74
N PRO A 192 -22.21 -0.26 -5.40
CA PRO A 192 -22.83 -1.50 -4.99
C PRO A 192 -21.86 -2.66 -5.18
N GLU A 193 -21.61 -3.34 -4.07
CA GLU A 193 -20.82 -4.56 -4.05
C GLU A 193 -21.66 -5.69 -4.65
N ASN A 194 -21.35 -6.04 -5.89
CA ASN A 194 -21.92 -7.24 -6.51
C ASN A 194 -20.81 -8.22 -6.83
N PRO A 195 -20.65 -9.29 -6.03
CA PRO A 195 -19.61 -10.29 -6.26
C PRO A 195 -19.62 -10.89 -7.66
N HIS A 196 -20.81 -11.06 -8.27
CA HIS A 196 -20.92 -11.58 -9.63
C HIS A 196 -20.27 -10.66 -10.67
N GLU A 197 -20.49 -9.34 -10.56
CA GLU A 197 -19.86 -8.36 -11.45
C GLU A 197 -18.34 -8.39 -11.36
N VAL A 198 -17.82 -8.54 -10.14
CA VAL A 198 -16.37 -8.65 -9.90
C VAL A 198 -15.82 -9.95 -10.46
N VAL A 199 -16.53 -11.08 -10.31
CA VAL A 199 -16.15 -12.37 -10.91
C VAL A 199 -16.04 -12.26 -12.43
N GLU A 200 -17.00 -11.62 -13.09
CA GLU A 200 -16.97 -11.46 -14.56
C GLU A 200 -15.79 -10.59 -15.02
N MET A 201 -15.46 -9.53 -14.31
CA MET A 201 -14.27 -8.72 -14.59
C MET A 201 -12.97 -9.49 -14.26
N ALA A 202 -12.94 -10.27 -13.18
CA ALA A 202 -11.81 -11.11 -12.80
C ALA A 202 -11.49 -12.20 -13.84
N LYS A 203 -12.52 -12.78 -14.47
CA LYS A 203 -12.34 -13.72 -15.61
C LYS A 203 -11.63 -13.06 -16.80
N VAL A 204 -11.93 -11.78 -17.07
CA VAL A 204 -11.19 -11.01 -18.09
C VAL A 204 -9.73 -10.91 -17.72
N VAL A 205 -9.42 -10.50 -16.48
CA VAL A 205 -8.05 -10.37 -15.99
C VAL A 205 -7.29 -11.70 -16.00
N LYS A 206 -7.97 -12.80 -15.61
CA LYS A 206 -7.42 -14.16 -15.71
C LYS A 206 -6.97 -14.49 -17.12
N GLY A 207 -7.75 -14.10 -18.14
CA GLY A 207 -7.40 -14.30 -19.56
C GLY A 207 -6.09 -13.63 -19.97
N TYR A 208 -5.65 -12.60 -19.29
CA TYR A 208 -4.35 -11.93 -19.47
C TYR A 208 -3.26 -12.48 -18.55
N GLY A 209 -3.56 -13.35 -17.60
CA GLY A 209 -2.60 -13.86 -16.61
C GLY A 209 -2.34 -12.91 -15.43
N GLY A 210 -3.26 -11.99 -15.15
CA GLY A 210 -3.19 -11.09 -14.00
C GLY A 210 -3.72 -11.72 -12.71
N TYR A 211 -3.77 -10.93 -11.62
CA TYR A 211 -4.25 -11.34 -10.30
C TYR A 211 -5.43 -10.49 -9.83
N TYR A 212 -6.10 -10.92 -8.76
CA TYR A 212 -7.12 -10.16 -8.05
C TYR A 212 -6.60 -9.72 -6.67
N GLY A 213 -6.34 -8.42 -6.50
CA GLY A 213 -6.03 -7.80 -5.21
C GLY A 213 -7.29 -7.31 -4.53
N VAL A 214 -7.42 -7.47 -3.21
CA VAL A 214 -8.63 -7.10 -2.50
C VAL A 214 -8.39 -6.54 -1.09
N HIS A 215 -8.96 -5.38 -0.83
CA HIS A 215 -9.22 -4.85 0.50
C HIS A 215 -10.59 -5.38 0.95
N LEU A 216 -10.64 -6.14 2.04
CA LEU A 216 -11.89 -6.69 2.56
C LEU A 216 -12.82 -5.58 3.05
N GLY A 217 -14.12 -5.71 2.86
CA GLY A 217 -15.11 -4.69 3.23
C GLY A 217 -15.18 -4.42 4.73
N SER A 218 -14.96 -5.45 5.55
CA SER A 218 -14.76 -5.36 6.97
C SER A 218 -13.56 -6.19 7.41
N GLU A 219 -12.80 -5.65 8.34
CA GLU A 219 -11.67 -6.32 8.99
C GLU A 219 -11.94 -6.49 10.50
N GLY A 220 -13.19 -6.23 10.90
CA GLY A 220 -13.72 -6.36 12.25
C GLY A 220 -14.58 -7.60 12.40
N PHE A 221 -15.85 -7.40 12.78
CA PHE A 221 -16.77 -8.51 13.11
C PHE A 221 -17.17 -9.35 11.88
N ASP A 222 -17.29 -8.72 10.70
CA ASP A 222 -17.76 -9.38 9.47
C ASP A 222 -16.61 -9.95 8.61
N ILE A 223 -15.37 -10.00 9.13
CA ILE A 223 -14.18 -10.38 8.35
C ILE A 223 -14.31 -11.76 7.67
N PHE A 224 -14.98 -12.72 8.32
CA PHE A 224 -15.15 -14.07 7.78
C PHE A 224 -16.06 -14.10 6.55
N GLU A 225 -17.13 -13.30 6.57
CA GLU A 225 -18.03 -13.15 5.42
C GLU A 225 -17.34 -12.42 4.26
N GLU A 226 -16.57 -11.39 4.58
CA GLU A 226 -15.80 -10.64 3.59
C GLU A 226 -14.70 -11.50 2.94
N LEU A 227 -14.05 -12.36 3.73
CA LEU A 227 -13.09 -13.32 3.22
C LEU A 227 -13.75 -14.33 2.27
N GLU A 228 -14.96 -14.81 2.59
CA GLU A 228 -15.69 -15.74 1.69
C GLU A 228 -16.00 -15.11 0.34
N LYS A 229 -16.27 -13.79 0.27
CA LYS A 229 -16.41 -13.07 -1.01
C LYS A 229 -15.13 -13.14 -1.84
N ALA A 230 -13.96 -12.95 -1.21
CA ALA A 230 -12.68 -13.06 -1.91
C ALA A 230 -12.39 -14.49 -2.37
N VAL A 231 -12.66 -15.48 -1.52
CA VAL A 231 -12.55 -16.93 -1.84
C VAL A 231 -13.48 -17.29 -3.00
N ARG A 232 -14.69 -16.75 -3.02
CA ARG A 232 -15.64 -16.95 -4.12
C ARG A 232 -15.08 -16.42 -5.45
N VAL A 233 -14.46 -15.24 -5.48
CA VAL A 233 -13.81 -14.72 -6.70
C VAL A 233 -12.68 -15.65 -7.14
N ALA A 234 -11.83 -16.12 -6.20
CA ALA A 234 -10.78 -17.08 -6.50
C ALA A 234 -11.32 -18.34 -7.17
N ARG A 235 -12.41 -18.90 -6.64
CA ARG A 235 -13.04 -20.15 -7.09
C ARG A 235 -13.75 -19.99 -8.43
N GLU A 236 -14.61 -18.96 -8.58
CA GLU A 236 -15.45 -18.79 -9.77
C GLU A 236 -14.71 -18.20 -10.98
N ALA A 237 -13.67 -17.38 -10.76
CA ALA A 237 -12.85 -16.81 -11.81
C ALA A 237 -11.53 -17.58 -12.05
N GLU A 238 -11.20 -18.58 -11.21
CA GLU A 238 -9.94 -19.35 -11.24
C GLU A 238 -8.70 -18.46 -11.27
N ILE A 239 -8.71 -17.37 -10.50
CA ILE A 239 -7.70 -16.33 -10.51
C ILE A 239 -6.91 -16.31 -9.19
N PRO A 240 -5.57 -16.07 -9.19
CA PRO A 240 -4.82 -15.83 -7.96
C PRO A 240 -5.37 -14.60 -7.21
N VAL A 241 -5.55 -14.73 -5.89
CA VAL A 241 -6.06 -13.67 -5.01
C VAL A 241 -4.97 -13.19 -4.06
N HIS A 242 -4.88 -11.87 -3.89
CA HIS A 242 -4.01 -11.24 -2.92
C HIS A 242 -4.81 -10.34 -1.97
N ILE A 243 -4.90 -10.72 -0.70
CA ILE A 243 -5.60 -9.95 0.32
C ILE A 243 -4.68 -8.84 0.83
N TYR A 244 -5.12 -7.60 0.71
CA TYR A 244 -4.36 -6.46 1.22
C TYR A 244 -4.42 -6.39 2.75
N HIS A 245 -3.27 -6.06 3.36
CA HIS A 245 -3.06 -5.75 4.79
C HIS A 245 -3.88 -6.61 5.77
N LEU A 246 -3.73 -7.94 5.66
CA LEU A 246 -4.44 -8.92 6.49
C LEU A 246 -4.29 -8.59 7.99
N LYS A 247 -5.41 -8.34 8.65
CA LYS A 247 -5.50 -8.01 10.07
C LYS A 247 -6.88 -8.30 10.62
N MET A 248 -7.00 -8.34 11.94
CA MET A 248 -8.28 -8.20 12.66
C MET A 248 -8.23 -6.97 13.54
N ARG A 249 -9.25 -6.14 13.45
CA ARG A 249 -9.43 -4.95 14.28
C ARG A 249 -10.48 -5.18 15.37
N ALA A 250 -10.54 -4.27 16.34
CA ALA A 250 -11.28 -4.28 17.58
C ALA A 250 -10.65 -5.16 18.68
N LYS A 251 -10.58 -4.60 19.89
CA LYS A 251 -10.00 -5.30 21.07
C LYS A 251 -10.68 -6.64 21.37
N SER A 252 -11.99 -6.74 21.13
CA SER A 252 -12.76 -7.98 21.31
C SER A 252 -12.35 -9.11 20.36
N ASN A 253 -11.66 -8.78 19.27
CA ASN A 253 -11.19 -9.74 18.26
C ASN A 253 -9.71 -10.12 18.43
N TRP A 254 -8.98 -9.51 19.36
CA TRP A 254 -7.57 -9.80 19.53
C TRP A 254 -7.30 -11.29 19.80
N GLY A 255 -6.35 -11.86 19.08
CA GLY A 255 -6.00 -13.29 19.12
C GLY A 255 -6.77 -14.15 18.11
N ARG A 256 -7.88 -13.66 17.55
CA ARG A 256 -8.71 -14.42 16.61
C ARG A 256 -8.19 -14.41 15.17
N VAL A 257 -7.16 -13.65 14.85
CA VAL A 257 -6.55 -13.64 13.50
C VAL A 257 -6.11 -15.04 13.05
N ARG A 258 -5.87 -15.97 13.99
CA ARG A 258 -5.58 -17.38 13.68
C ARG A 258 -6.75 -18.09 12.99
N GLU A 259 -7.99 -17.74 13.32
CA GLU A 259 -9.20 -18.28 12.69
C GLU A 259 -9.25 -17.82 11.21
N VAL A 260 -8.91 -16.55 10.94
CA VAL A 260 -8.84 -16.00 9.58
C VAL A 260 -7.75 -16.69 8.76
N ILE A 261 -6.56 -16.88 9.34
CA ILE A 261 -5.46 -17.61 8.71
C ILE A 261 -5.89 -19.04 8.38
N GLN A 262 -6.58 -19.72 9.32
CA GLN A 262 -7.07 -21.08 9.11
C GLN A 262 -8.05 -21.16 7.94
N GLN A 263 -9.01 -20.24 7.82
CA GLN A 263 -9.96 -20.21 6.70
C GLN A 263 -9.24 -20.02 5.35
N ILE A 264 -8.24 -19.13 5.30
CA ILE A 264 -7.41 -18.96 4.10
C ILE A 264 -6.64 -20.24 3.78
N GLU A 265 -6.06 -20.91 4.76
CA GLU A 265 -5.33 -22.16 4.56
C GLU A 265 -6.24 -23.32 4.13
N GLU A 266 -7.50 -23.33 4.55
CA GLU A 266 -8.52 -24.26 4.07
C GLU A 266 -8.79 -24.06 2.58
N ALA A 267 -9.02 -22.82 2.14
CA ALA A 267 -9.17 -22.50 0.73
C ALA A 267 -7.90 -22.83 -0.09
N ARG A 268 -6.71 -22.59 0.46
CA ARG A 268 -5.44 -22.97 -0.18
C ARG A 268 -5.27 -24.49 -0.31
N ARG A 269 -5.75 -25.29 0.67
CA ARG A 269 -5.77 -26.76 0.56
C ARG A 269 -6.70 -27.29 -0.52
N GLU A 270 -7.74 -26.52 -0.88
CA GLU A 270 -8.58 -26.80 -2.04
C GLU A 270 -7.88 -26.51 -3.39
N GLY A 271 -6.68 -25.97 -3.37
CA GLY A 271 -5.89 -25.61 -4.56
C GLY A 271 -6.04 -24.15 -5.01
N LEU A 272 -6.72 -23.29 -4.24
CA LEU A 272 -6.85 -21.88 -4.57
C LEU A 272 -5.55 -21.12 -4.26
N GLU A 273 -5.08 -20.29 -5.17
CA GLU A 273 -3.92 -19.43 -4.97
C GLU A 273 -4.31 -18.15 -4.22
N ILE A 274 -4.28 -18.22 -2.88
CA ILE A 274 -4.57 -17.08 -2.03
C ILE A 274 -3.33 -16.68 -1.24
N THR A 275 -2.94 -15.42 -1.32
CA THR A 275 -1.84 -14.79 -0.58
C THR A 275 -2.33 -13.52 0.10
N ALA A 276 -1.50 -12.93 0.96
CA ALA A 276 -1.81 -11.64 1.57
C ALA A 276 -0.55 -10.81 1.78
N ASN A 277 -0.73 -9.54 2.13
CA ASN A 277 0.33 -8.74 2.72
C ASN A 277 -0.10 -8.19 4.09
N GLN A 278 0.85 -7.61 4.82
CA GLN A 278 0.58 -6.86 6.04
C GLN A 278 1.61 -5.73 6.22
N TYR A 279 1.25 -4.70 7.00
CA TYR A 279 2.18 -3.71 7.53
C TYR A 279 2.50 -4.00 9.02
N PRO A 280 3.71 -3.62 9.49
CA PRO A 280 4.19 -3.98 10.83
C PRO A 280 3.78 -2.96 11.90
N TYR A 281 2.48 -2.64 11.99
CA TYR A 281 1.93 -1.63 12.89
C TYR A 281 0.60 -2.07 13.49
N THR A 282 0.30 -1.56 14.68
CA THR A 282 -0.92 -1.87 15.44
C THR A 282 -2.04 -0.84 15.23
N ALA A 283 -1.83 0.13 14.35
CA ALA A 283 -2.83 1.10 13.95
C ALA A 283 -3.03 1.10 12.44
N MET A 284 -4.16 1.60 12.01
CA MET A 284 -4.50 1.84 10.60
C MET A 284 -4.75 3.33 10.36
N GLN A 285 -4.87 3.76 9.11
CA GLN A 285 -5.25 5.13 8.77
C GLN A 285 -6.54 5.11 7.95
N HIS A 286 -7.58 5.77 8.49
CA HIS A 286 -8.89 5.87 7.87
C HIS A 286 -9.49 7.27 8.01
N PRO A 287 -10.41 7.69 7.10
CA PRO A 287 -11.21 8.87 7.34
C PRO A 287 -12.19 8.65 8.49
N TRP A 288 -12.41 9.67 9.33
CA TRP A 288 -13.37 9.62 10.46
C TRP A 288 -14.82 9.32 10.03
N ARG A 289 -15.14 9.48 8.78
CA ARG A 289 -16.40 9.00 8.20
C ARG A 289 -16.70 7.54 8.56
N ARG A 290 -15.66 6.71 8.76
CA ARG A 290 -15.80 5.30 9.14
C ARG A 290 -16.27 5.07 10.57
N LEU A 291 -16.30 6.10 11.40
CA LEU A 291 -16.83 6.07 12.76
C LEU A 291 -18.36 6.09 12.83
N PHE A 292 -19.04 6.36 11.71
CA PHE A 292 -20.47 6.61 11.66
C PHE A 292 -21.25 5.44 11.07
N PRO A 293 -22.57 5.33 11.39
CA PRO A 293 -23.44 4.32 10.79
C PRO A 293 -23.41 4.34 9.26
N ARG A 294 -23.69 3.19 8.63
CA ARG A 294 -23.62 3.02 7.17
C ARG A 294 -24.43 4.05 6.40
N TRP A 295 -25.61 4.44 6.89
CA TRP A 295 -26.42 5.46 6.22
C TRP A 295 -25.75 6.85 6.19
N VAL A 296 -24.90 7.18 7.18
CA VAL A 296 -24.06 8.39 7.17
C VAL A 296 -22.86 8.20 6.24
N GLN A 297 -22.23 7.01 6.30
CA GLN A 297 -21.08 6.71 5.44
C GLN A 297 -21.43 6.75 3.95
N ASN A 298 -22.61 6.30 3.55
CA ASN A 298 -23.03 6.21 2.14
C ASN A 298 -23.63 7.52 1.61
N ALA A 299 -24.08 8.43 2.47
CA ALA A 299 -24.64 9.71 2.06
C ALA A 299 -23.57 10.63 1.41
N PRO A 300 -23.94 11.52 0.48
CA PRO A 300 -23.03 12.52 -0.04
C PRO A 300 -22.47 13.38 1.09
N TRP A 301 -21.15 13.46 1.19
CA TRP A 301 -20.51 14.13 2.32
C TRP A 301 -20.79 15.63 2.35
N SER A 302 -20.90 16.27 1.18
CA SER A 302 -21.30 17.67 1.04
C SER A 302 -22.68 17.99 1.63
N GLU A 303 -23.59 17.00 1.63
CA GLU A 303 -24.93 17.12 2.21
C GLU A 303 -24.94 16.74 3.69
N THR A 304 -24.00 15.87 4.11
CA THR A 304 -23.92 15.34 5.48
C THR A 304 -23.21 16.29 6.43
N ILE A 305 -22.12 16.93 6.01
CA ILE A 305 -21.32 17.84 6.87
C ILE A 305 -22.19 18.94 7.51
N PRO A 306 -23.06 19.66 6.80
CA PRO A 306 -23.89 20.67 7.44
C PRO A 306 -24.82 20.13 8.53
N GLN A 307 -25.22 18.84 8.44
CA GLN A 307 -26.11 18.20 9.39
C GLN A 307 -25.41 17.89 10.74
N PHE A 308 -24.09 17.82 10.77
CA PHE A 308 -23.35 17.64 12.04
C PHE A 308 -23.55 18.78 13.03
N LYS A 309 -24.13 19.93 12.63
CA LYS A 309 -24.55 21.01 13.51
C LYS A 309 -25.95 20.80 14.07
N ASP A 310 -26.81 20.01 13.40
CA ASP A 310 -28.20 19.79 13.79
C ASP A 310 -28.30 18.82 14.98
N PRO A 311 -28.90 19.24 16.12
CA PRO A 311 -29.10 18.35 17.27
C PRO A 311 -29.88 17.08 16.93
N ALA A 312 -30.92 17.17 16.11
CA ALA A 312 -31.74 16.02 15.73
C ALA A 312 -30.97 14.99 14.91
N PHE A 313 -30.08 15.45 14.03
CA PHE A 313 -29.16 14.57 13.29
C PHE A 313 -28.20 13.86 14.25
N ARG A 314 -27.59 14.59 15.20
CA ARG A 314 -26.68 14.04 16.21
C ARG A 314 -27.37 12.97 17.07
N GLU A 315 -28.56 13.26 17.59
CA GLU A 315 -29.37 12.32 18.37
C GLU A 315 -29.66 11.03 17.56
N ARG A 316 -30.04 11.17 16.30
CA ARG A 316 -30.27 10.02 15.42
C ARG A 316 -29.03 9.17 15.20
N VAL A 317 -27.86 9.79 15.05
CA VAL A 317 -26.58 9.07 14.89
C VAL A 317 -26.24 8.33 16.19
N ILE A 318 -26.35 9.00 17.34
CA ILE A 318 -26.01 8.42 18.65
C ILE A 318 -26.94 7.26 19.01
N ALA A 319 -28.22 7.35 18.62
CA ALA A 319 -29.21 6.30 18.86
C ALA A 319 -29.02 5.06 17.96
N ASP A 320 -28.22 5.13 16.93
CA ASP A 320 -27.98 4.02 16.02
C ASP A 320 -26.97 3.03 16.63
N PRO A 321 -27.33 1.73 16.76
CA PRO A 321 -26.43 0.71 17.35
C PRO A 321 -25.09 0.57 16.63
N GLU A 322 -25.02 0.86 15.31
CA GLU A 322 -23.79 0.82 14.54
C GLU A 322 -22.77 1.89 15.00
N PHE A 323 -23.23 3.00 15.60
CA PHE A 323 -22.32 4.07 16.01
C PHE A 323 -21.35 3.61 17.11
N ASP A 324 -21.85 3.07 18.20
CA ASP A 324 -21.02 2.55 19.29
C ASP A 324 -20.17 1.36 18.81
N GLN A 325 -20.72 0.51 17.96
CA GLN A 325 -19.98 -0.60 17.38
C GLN A 325 -18.77 -0.09 16.58
N TYR A 326 -18.95 0.87 15.67
CA TYR A 326 -17.85 1.40 14.86
C TYR A 326 -16.82 2.18 15.68
N ILE A 327 -17.25 2.97 16.69
CA ILE A 327 -16.32 3.62 17.61
C ILE A 327 -15.40 2.58 18.28
N ASN A 328 -15.97 1.49 18.81
CA ASN A 328 -15.21 0.42 19.44
C ASN A 328 -14.29 -0.33 18.46
N GLU A 329 -14.77 -0.60 17.25
CA GLU A 329 -13.94 -1.22 16.19
C GLU A 329 -12.73 -0.35 15.80
N HIS A 330 -12.86 0.96 15.92
CA HIS A 330 -11.82 1.92 15.59
C HIS A 330 -10.92 2.32 16.78
N GLY A 331 -11.06 1.64 17.94
CA GLY A 331 -10.18 1.80 19.10
C GLY A 331 -10.73 2.72 20.19
N GLY A 332 -11.98 3.15 20.09
CA GLY A 332 -12.59 4.12 21.02
C GLY A 332 -12.10 5.55 20.77
N TRP A 333 -12.54 6.45 21.62
CA TRP A 333 -12.20 7.88 21.51
C TRP A 333 -10.73 8.17 21.79
N GLU A 334 -10.06 7.34 22.59
CA GLU A 334 -8.63 7.39 22.89
C GLU A 334 -7.79 6.85 21.73
N GLY A 335 -8.33 5.89 20.97
CA GLY A 335 -7.60 5.23 19.87
C GLY A 335 -7.68 5.97 18.55
N VAL A 336 -8.60 6.92 18.37
CA VAL A 336 -8.75 7.68 17.13
C VAL A 336 -7.98 9.00 17.21
N VAL A 337 -6.84 9.07 16.54
CA VAL A 337 -5.91 10.22 16.55
C VAL A 337 -6.04 11.01 15.24
N ALA A 338 -6.24 12.34 15.32
CA ALA A 338 -6.32 13.20 14.14
C ALA A 338 -4.98 13.32 13.42
N SER A 339 -4.94 13.04 12.13
CA SER A 339 -3.71 13.10 11.33
C SER A 339 -3.45 14.46 10.70
N ARG A 340 -4.51 15.12 10.22
CA ARG A 340 -4.37 16.38 9.49
C ARG A 340 -5.66 17.18 9.53
N PHE A 341 -5.51 18.48 9.69
CA PHE A 341 -6.56 19.48 9.47
C PHE A 341 -6.12 20.48 8.39
N ASP A 342 -7.03 20.88 7.51
CA ASP A 342 -6.79 21.97 6.56
C ASP A 342 -7.15 23.32 7.19
N THR A 343 -8.12 23.33 8.13
CA THR A 343 -8.53 24.53 8.89
C THR A 343 -7.43 25.00 9.85
N PRO A 344 -6.87 26.22 9.71
CA PRO A 344 -5.73 26.69 10.52
C PRO A 344 -5.94 26.62 12.04
N ALA A 345 -7.15 26.94 12.52
CA ALA A 345 -7.49 26.91 13.95
C ALA A 345 -7.46 25.49 14.56
N LEU A 346 -7.61 24.46 13.74
CA LEU A 346 -7.63 23.07 14.18
C LEU A 346 -6.27 22.38 14.14
N LYS A 347 -5.26 22.97 13.50
CA LYS A 347 -3.92 22.37 13.34
C LYS A 347 -3.23 22.03 14.65
N ALA A 348 -3.52 22.75 15.73
CA ALA A 348 -2.99 22.44 17.06
C ALA A 348 -3.45 21.08 17.62
N PHE A 349 -4.47 20.48 17.02
CA PHE A 349 -5.01 19.17 17.39
C PHE A 349 -4.42 18.01 16.59
N GLU A 350 -3.59 18.26 15.58
CA GLU A 350 -2.91 17.21 14.83
C GLU A 350 -2.02 16.36 15.75
N GLY A 351 -2.24 15.03 15.72
CA GLY A 351 -1.57 14.06 16.58
C GLY A 351 -2.20 13.86 17.95
N LYS A 352 -3.38 14.44 18.19
CA LYS A 352 -4.16 14.23 19.41
C LYS A 352 -5.34 13.31 19.14
N SER A 353 -5.69 12.49 20.14
CA SER A 353 -6.91 11.66 20.08
C SER A 353 -8.18 12.52 20.24
N ILE A 354 -9.32 11.98 19.82
CA ILE A 354 -10.60 12.68 20.03
C ILE A 354 -10.85 12.91 21.53
N ALA A 355 -10.48 11.95 22.39
CA ALA A 355 -10.58 12.11 23.86
C ALA A 355 -9.71 13.26 24.39
N GLU A 356 -8.44 13.36 23.98
CA GLU A 356 -7.55 14.46 24.36
C GLU A 356 -8.06 15.84 23.88
N ILE A 357 -8.62 15.90 22.66
CA ILE A 357 -9.21 17.15 22.14
C ILE A 357 -10.47 17.52 22.93
N ALA A 358 -11.28 16.54 23.31
CA ALA A 358 -12.46 16.72 24.14
C ALA A 358 -12.12 17.31 25.51
N GLU A 359 -11.08 16.78 26.16
CA GLU A 359 -10.56 17.31 27.42
C GLU A 359 -10.10 18.78 27.27
N ILE A 360 -9.30 19.08 26.23
CA ILE A 360 -8.83 20.45 25.94
C ILE A 360 -10.00 21.41 25.71
N ARG A 361 -11.07 20.94 25.06
CA ARG A 361 -12.28 21.76 24.78
C ARG A 361 -13.26 21.81 25.94
N GLY A 362 -13.08 21.02 27.01
CA GLY A 362 -14.02 20.88 28.13
C GLY A 362 -15.38 20.33 27.68
N ARG A 363 -15.40 19.40 26.73
CA ARG A 363 -16.60 18.78 26.14
C ARG A 363 -16.48 17.26 26.16
N ASP A 364 -17.61 16.56 25.96
CA ASP A 364 -17.58 15.11 25.76
C ASP A 364 -17.00 14.75 24.38
N PRO A 365 -16.44 13.51 24.22
CA PRO A 365 -15.82 13.08 22.97
C PRO A 365 -16.78 13.02 21.78
N VAL A 366 -18.05 12.66 21.98
CA VAL A 366 -19.06 12.56 20.91
C VAL A 366 -19.33 13.94 20.33
N ALA A 367 -19.64 14.92 21.20
CA ALA A 367 -19.87 16.31 20.79
C ALA A 367 -18.61 16.89 20.10
N THR A 368 -17.43 16.59 20.63
CA THR A 368 -16.16 17.03 20.06
C THR A 368 -15.93 16.49 18.65
N CYS A 369 -16.21 15.19 18.42
CA CYS A 369 -16.09 14.57 17.09
C CYS A 369 -17.01 15.26 16.07
N PHE A 370 -18.29 15.49 16.42
CA PHE A 370 -19.23 16.17 15.55
C PHE A 370 -18.83 17.62 15.26
N ASP A 371 -18.40 18.35 16.29
CA ASP A 371 -17.97 19.74 16.13
C ASP A 371 -16.74 19.85 15.21
N LEU A 372 -15.73 18.99 15.40
CA LEU A 372 -14.53 18.97 14.56
C LEU A 372 -14.84 18.71 13.09
N ILE A 373 -15.72 17.75 12.78
CA ILE A 373 -16.14 17.46 11.41
C ILE A 373 -16.86 18.66 10.80
N PHE A 374 -17.74 19.30 11.56
CA PHE A 374 -18.45 20.50 11.09
C PHE A 374 -17.49 21.68 10.87
N GLU A 375 -16.58 21.93 11.81
CA GLU A 375 -15.60 23.02 11.74
C GLU A 375 -14.58 22.83 10.60
N GLU A 376 -14.12 21.59 10.36
CA GLU A 376 -13.21 21.27 9.27
C GLU A 376 -13.88 21.37 7.89
N GLY A 377 -15.18 21.07 7.83
CA GLY A 377 -15.98 21.16 6.58
C GLY A 377 -15.59 20.12 5.51
N THR A 378 -14.72 19.18 5.84
CA THR A 378 -14.26 18.12 4.95
C THR A 378 -13.91 16.84 5.73
N PHE A 379 -13.33 15.84 5.04
CA PHE A 379 -12.85 14.62 5.69
C PHE A 379 -11.66 14.90 6.62
N ILE A 380 -11.76 14.42 7.84
CA ILE A 380 -10.63 14.29 8.75
C ILE A 380 -10.09 12.86 8.60
N TYR A 381 -8.79 12.72 8.34
CA TYR A 381 -8.12 11.43 8.40
C TYR A 381 -7.54 11.22 9.79
N GLY A 382 -7.62 10.00 10.27
CA GLY A 382 -7.08 9.63 11.57
C GLY A 382 -6.23 8.37 11.52
N VAL A 383 -5.32 8.25 12.48
CA VAL A 383 -4.65 7.01 12.86
C VAL A 383 -5.49 6.35 13.94
N HIS A 384 -5.89 5.09 13.72
CA HIS A 384 -6.81 4.36 14.59
C HIS A 384 -6.07 3.17 15.23
N HIS A 385 -5.85 3.24 16.54
CA HIS A 385 -5.15 2.23 17.34
C HIS A 385 -6.10 1.10 17.76
N THR A 386 -6.14 0.02 16.98
CA THR A 386 -7.18 -1.00 17.13
C THR A 386 -6.70 -2.44 17.00
N MET A 387 -5.43 -2.67 16.64
CA MET A 387 -4.90 -4.02 16.42
C MET A 387 -3.97 -4.47 17.54
N SER A 388 -3.82 -5.79 17.68
CA SER A 388 -2.91 -6.44 18.63
C SER A 388 -1.51 -6.61 18.05
N GLU A 389 -0.48 -6.32 18.83
CA GLU A 389 0.91 -6.60 18.47
C GLU A 389 1.16 -8.11 18.27
N GLU A 390 0.52 -8.96 19.06
CA GLU A 390 0.65 -10.42 18.92
C GLU A 390 -0.04 -10.94 17.65
N ASP A 391 -1.12 -10.30 17.22
CA ASP A 391 -1.75 -10.62 15.94
C ASP A 391 -0.87 -10.19 14.77
N VAL A 392 -0.23 -9.02 14.84
CA VAL A 392 0.77 -8.58 13.86
C VAL A 392 1.89 -9.61 13.72
N LYS A 393 2.45 -10.09 14.84
CA LYS A 393 3.50 -11.12 14.84
C LYS A 393 2.99 -12.46 14.31
N THR A 394 1.76 -12.82 14.63
CA THR A 394 1.14 -14.07 14.18
C THR A 394 1.01 -14.09 12.66
N VAL A 395 0.47 -13.03 12.07
CA VAL A 395 0.33 -12.90 10.61
C VAL A 395 1.70 -12.81 9.94
N MET A 396 2.67 -12.11 10.54
CA MET A 396 4.03 -11.97 10.01
C MET A 396 4.77 -13.30 9.84
N ARG A 397 4.50 -14.29 10.71
CA ARG A 397 5.10 -15.64 10.63
C ARG A 397 4.52 -16.50 9.51
N VAL A 398 3.37 -16.14 8.94
CA VAL A 398 2.71 -16.93 7.90
C VAL A 398 3.52 -16.89 6.60
N PRO A 399 3.93 -18.03 6.01
CA PRO A 399 4.87 -18.06 4.88
C PRO A 399 4.37 -17.38 3.59
N TRP A 400 3.05 -17.37 3.37
CA TRP A 400 2.41 -16.79 2.18
C TRP A 400 1.98 -15.33 2.38
N VAL A 401 2.30 -14.72 3.50
CA VAL A 401 2.06 -13.29 3.76
C VAL A 401 3.34 -12.50 3.45
N SER A 402 3.25 -11.53 2.55
CA SER A 402 4.32 -10.58 2.22
C SER A 402 4.22 -9.31 3.09
N ILE A 403 5.18 -8.41 2.94
CA ILE A 403 5.14 -7.08 3.54
C ILE A 403 4.61 -6.09 2.50
N GLY A 404 3.63 -5.28 2.91
CA GLY A 404 3.12 -4.15 2.15
C GLY A 404 2.86 -3.00 3.10
N SER A 405 3.24 -1.78 2.72
CA SER A 405 3.19 -0.66 3.67
C SER A 405 1.80 -0.05 3.86
N ASP A 406 0.94 -0.17 2.85
CA ASP A 406 -0.31 0.61 2.78
C ASP A 406 -0.04 2.13 2.97
N GLY A 407 1.19 2.55 2.61
CA GLY A 407 1.69 3.91 2.75
C GLY A 407 1.83 4.61 1.41
N SER A 408 2.34 5.84 1.44
CA SER A 408 2.54 6.68 0.26
C SER A 408 3.99 7.13 0.11
N ALA A 409 4.40 7.49 -1.10
CA ALA A 409 5.70 8.12 -1.38
C ALA A 409 5.68 9.59 -0.93
N LEU A 410 6.06 9.84 0.31
CA LEU A 410 6.03 11.16 0.94
C LEU A 410 7.45 11.72 1.12
N ASN A 411 7.53 13.00 1.46
CA ASN A 411 8.73 13.65 1.96
C ASN A 411 8.46 14.34 3.32
N LEU A 412 9.48 14.89 3.95
CA LEU A 412 9.35 15.51 5.27
C LEU A 412 8.47 16.77 5.30
N ASN A 413 8.20 17.38 4.13
CA ASN A 413 7.34 18.56 4.00
C ASN A 413 5.85 18.20 3.86
N TYR A 414 5.51 16.90 3.83
CA TYR A 414 4.11 16.49 3.75
C TYR A 414 3.31 17.08 4.93
N PRO A 415 2.13 17.67 4.68
CA PRO A 415 1.36 18.34 5.73
C PRO A 415 0.76 17.34 6.72
N GLY A 416 0.62 17.79 7.98
CA GLY A 416 0.04 17.00 9.05
C GLY A 416 0.97 15.89 9.59
N LYS A 417 0.38 14.96 10.32
CA LYS A 417 1.02 13.77 10.91
C LYS A 417 0.49 12.49 10.24
N PRO A 418 1.09 12.06 9.11
CA PRO A 418 0.68 10.82 8.44
C PRO A 418 0.99 9.61 9.32
N HIS A 419 0.41 8.45 8.98
CA HIS A 419 0.78 7.20 9.63
C HIS A 419 2.29 6.89 9.38
N PRO A 420 3.06 6.44 10.40
CA PRO A 420 4.49 6.17 10.27
C PRO A 420 4.84 5.08 9.24
N ARG A 421 3.87 4.27 8.81
CA ARG A 421 4.06 3.23 7.78
C ARG A 421 4.59 3.76 6.45
N SER A 422 4.35 5.03 6.11
CA SER A 422 4.92 5.66 4.91
C SER A 422 6.43 5.84 4.98
N PHE A 423 7.02 5.86 6.18
CA PHE A 423 8.43 6.16 6.41
C PHE A 423 9.23 4.99 7.01
N GLY A 424 8.59 4.02 7.68
CA GLY A 424 9.30 3.06 8.51
C GLY A 424 8.99 1.58 8.28
N THR A 425 8.11 1.18 7.37
CA THR A 425 7.60 -0.20 7.25
C THR A 425 8.72 -1.24 7.12
N ASN A 426 9.56 -1.17 6.10
CA ASN A 426 10.59 -2.19 5.86
C ASN A 426 11.71 -2.15 6.91
N PRO A 427 12.26 -0.98 7.30
CA PRO A 427 13.23 -0.89 8.38
C PRO A 427 12.71 -1.39 9.73
N ARG A 428 11.40 -1.22 10.01
CA ARG A 428 10.76 -1.77 11.22
C ARG A 428 10.73 -3.30 11.20
N VAL A 429 10.45 -3.91 10.05
CA VAL A 429 10.53 -5.38 9.89
C VAL A 429 11.95 -5.86 10.18
N LEU A 430 12.96 -5.21 9.59
CA LEU A 430 14.37 -5.59 9.73
C LEU A 430 14.92 -5.32 11.15
N GLY A 431 14.61 -4.17 11.74
CA GLY A 431 15.08 -3.78 13.06
C GLY A 431 14.31 -4.50 14.17
N LYS A 432 13.06 -4.11 14.37
CA LYS A 432 12.23 -4.59 15.47
C LYS A 432 11.95 -6.09 15.36
N TYR A 433 11.31 -6.53 14.28
CA TYR A 433 10.79 -7.91 14.21
C TYR A 433 11.84 -8.96 13.85
N THR A 434 12.93 -8.57 13.20
CA THR A 434 14.00 -9.49 12.81
C THR A 434 15.13 -9.47 13.84
N ARG A 435 15.81 -8.32 14.03
CA ARG A 435 16.98 -8.23 14.90
C ARG A 435 16.62 -8.31 16.38
N GLU A 436 15.64 -7.54 16.84
CA GLU A 436 15.35 -7.36 18.27
C GLU A 436 14.43 -8.46 18.81
N GLU A 437 13.28 -8.68 18.17
CA GLU A 437 12.27 -9.63 18.65
C GLU A 437 12.37 -11.04 18.05
N LYS A 438 13.18 -11.22 17.01
CA LYS A 438 13.43 -12.53 16.34
C LYS A 438 12.15 -13.24 15.89
N VAL A 439 11.17 -12.47 15.43
CA VAL A 439 9.91 -12.99 14.87
C VAL A 439 10.17 -13.69 13.54
N LEU A 440 11.09 -13.13 12.73
CA LEU A 440 11.58 -13.67 11.46
C LEU A 440 13.10 -13.81 11.48
N THR A 441 13.62 -14.69 10.62
CA THR A 441 15.04 -14.62 10.22
C THR A 441 15.22 -13.46 9.23
N LEU A 442 16.45 -13.00 9.05
CA LEU A 442 16.72 -11.91 8.10
C LEU A 442 16.43 -12.34 6.65
N GLU A 443 16.76 -13.59 6.32
CA GLU A 443 16.49 -14.18 5.00
C GLU A 443 14.99 -14.24 4.70
N GLU A 444 14.18 -14.67 5.69
CA GLU A 444 12.73 -14.73 5.52
C GLU A 444 12.11 -13.32 5.43
N ALA A 445 12.59 -12.36 6.21
CA ALA A 445 12.17 -10.96 6.09
C ALA A 445 12.45 -10.41 4.69
N VAL A 446 13.66 -10.64 4.16
CA VAL A 446 14.02 -10.24 2.79
C VAL A 446 13.13 -10.94 1.76
N ARG A 447 12.91 -12.26 1.87
CA ARG A 447 12.01 -13.01 0.97
C ARG A 447 10.61 -12.39 0.93
N LYS A 448 10.04 -12.05 2.09
CA LYS A 448 8.70 -11.45 2.22
C LYS A 448 8.60 -10.03 1.62
N MET A 449 9.71 -9.34 1.47
CA MET A 449 9.79 -8.00 0.87
C MET A 449 10.26 -8.02 -0.59
N THR A 450 10.66 -9.17 -1.15
CA THR A 450 11.29 -9.24 -2.48
C THR A 450 10.70 -10.33 -3.38
N SER A 451 11.13 -11.57 -3.25
CA SER A 451 10.71 -12.65 -4.16
C SER A 451 9.26 -13.09 -3.97
N LEU A 452 8.75 -13.07 -2.75
CA LEU A 452 7.34 -13.41 -2.51
C LEU A 452 6.39 -12.44 -3.24
N PRO A 453 6.49 -11.10 -3.07
CA PRO A 453 5.71 -10.17 -3.88
C PRO A 453 5.98 -10.31 -5.39
N ALA A 454 7.23 -10.52 -5.82
CA ALA A 454 7.53 -10.74 -7.24
C ALA A 454 6.80 -11.96 -7.82
N GLN A 455 6.71 -13.05 -7.05
CA GLN A 455 5.95 -14.26 -7.45
C GLN A 455 4.45 -13.98 -7.59
N VAL A 456 3.86 -13.28 -6.61
CA VAL A 456 2.42 -12.89 -6.65
C VAL A 456 2.11 -12.05 -7.88
N LEU A 457 3.03 -11.16 -8.25
CA LEU A 457 2.88 -10.25 -9.40
C LEU A 457 3.31 -10.90 -10.74
N GLY A 458 3.84 -12.11 -10.73
CA GLY A 458 4.35 -12.78 -11.94
C GLY A 458 5.61 -12.14 -12.53
N LEU A 459 6.37 -11.34 -11.75
CA LEU A 459 7.61 -10.70 -12.19
C LEU A 459 8.73 -11.73 -12.31
N LYS A 460 9.39 -11.78 -13.47
CA LYS A 460 10.40 -12.81 -13.78
C LYS A 460 11.84 -12.34 -13.65
N ASP A 461 12.08 -11.04 -13.60
CA ASP A 461 13.40 -10.42 -13.70
C ASP A 461 13.73 -9.47 -12.54
N ARG A 462 12.96 -9.56 -11.41
CA ARG A 462 13.11 -8.76 -10.20
C ARG A 462 12.86 -9.60 -8.94
N GLY A 463 13.18 -9.05 -7.77
CA GLY A 463 12.94 -9.68 -6.46
C GLY A 463 13.96 -10.74 -6.04
N LEU A 464 14.99 -11.01 -6.86
CA LEU A 464 16.10 -11.91 -6.56
C LEU A 464 17.44 -11.29 -6.98
N LEU A 465 18.51 -11.57 -6.21
CA LEU A 465 19.88 -11.39 -6.70
C LEU A 465 20.20 -12.56 -7.63
N ARG A 466 20.07 -12.33 -8.92
CA ARG A 466 20.28 -13.35 -9.93
C ARG A 466 20.82 -12.71 -11.22
N GLU A 467 21.78 -13.37 -11.85
CA GLU A 467 22.32 -12.92 -13.15
C GLU A 467 21.20 -12.76 -14.19
N GLY A 468 21.24 -11.66 -14.95
CA GLY A 468 20.22 -11.26 -15.90
C GLY A 468 19.02 -10.47 -15.33
N HIS A 469 18.83 -10.46 -14.00
CA HIS A 469 17.80 -9.64 -13.35
C HIS A 469 18.21 -8.16 -13.34
N TRP A 470 17.22 -7.27 -13.25
CA TRP A 470 17.46 -5.85 -13.01
C TRP A 470 18.21 -5.67 -11.69
N ALA A 471 19.19 -4.79 -11.71
CA ALA A 471 19.97 -4.47 -10.51
C ALA A 471 19.20 -3.48 -9.60
N ASP A 472 18.06 -3.95 -9.07
CA ASP A 472 17.37 -3.35 -7.95
C ASP A 472 17.98 -3.96 -6.70
N ILE A 473 18.80 -3.21 -5.97
CA ILE A 473 19.67 -3.73 -4.90
C ILE A 473 19.64 -2.78 -3.71
N VAL A 474 19.58 -3.36 -2.50
CA VAL A 474 19.75 -2.65 -1.24
C VAL A 474 21.03 -3.14 -0.55
N VAL A 475 21.84 -2.20 -0.08
CA VAL A 475 22.99 -2.48 0.81
C VAL A 475 22.68 -1.86 2.16
N LEU A 476 22.62 -2.67 3.19
CA LEU A 476 22.22 -2.25 4.53
C LEU A 476 23.16 -2.73 5.62
N ASP A 477 23.20 -1.99 6.73
CA ASP A 477 23.84 -2.38 7.96
C ASP A 477 22.82 -3.14 8.82
N PRO A 478 22.97 -4.47 8.98
CA PRO A 478 22.01 -5.29 9.73
C PRO A 478 21.97 -4.98 11.22
N ASP A 479 23.04 -4.40 11.77
CA ASP A 479 23.15 -4.07 13.18
C ASP A 479 22.57 -2.67 13.48
N ALA A 480 22.49 -1.79 12.46
CA ALA A 480 22.02 -0.42 12.60
C ALA A 480 20.63 -0.17 12.02
N VAL A 481 20.15 -0.99 11.06
CA VAL A 481 18.88 -0.75 10.36
C VAL A 481 17.71 -0.67 11.35
N ALA A 482 16.98 0.44 11.30
CA ALA A 482 15.79 0.66 12.12
C ALA A 482 14.90 1.77 11.55
N ASP A 483 13.60 1.67 11.80
CA ASP A 483 12.69 2.78 11.66
C ASP A 483 12.95 3.84 12.76
N ARG A 484 12.63 5.07 12.45
CA ARG A 484 12.66 6.20 13.38
C ARG A 484 11.29 6.87 13.49
N ALA A 485 10.44 6.62 12.50
CA ALA A 485 9.09 7.15 12.45
C ALA A 485 8.22 6.54 13.56
N THR A 486 7.64 7.39 14.40
CA THR A 486 6.68 7.01 15.45
C THR A 486 5.30 7.60 15.13
N TYR A 487 4.28 7.26 15.90
CA TYR A 487 2.96 7.87 15.73
C TYR A 487 2.96 9.36 16.13
N GLU A 488 3.79 9.73 17.09
CA GLU A 488 3.94 11.11 17.57
C GLU A 488 4.77 11.97 16.60
N ASP A 489 5.84 11.37 16.04
CA ASP A 489 6.74 12.02 15.06
C ASP A 489 6.96 11.10 13.85
N PRO A 490 5.97 11.04 12.93
CA PRO A 490 5.97 10.06 11.84
C PRO A 490 6.89 10.43 10.68
N LYS A 491 7.29 11.70 10.54
CA LYS A 491 8.08 12.19 9.41
C LYS A 491 9.57 12.10 9.67
N GLN A 492 10.08 10.89 9.83
CA GLN A 492 11.49 10.61 10.05
C GLN A 492 11.97 9.52 9.09
N TYR A 493 13.05 9.80 8.37
CA TYR A 493 13.70 8.79 7.54
C TYR A 493 14.38 7.72 8.40
N PRO A 494 14.40 6.46 7.96
CA PRO A 494 15.07 5.37 8.67
C PRO A 494 16.58 5.54 8.67
N LYS A 495 17.26 4.69 9.43
CA LYS A 495 18.72 4.56 9.44
C LYS A 495 19.17 3.17 8.99
N GLY A 496 20.44 3.02 8.62
CA GLY A 496 21.07 1.74 8.33
C GLY A 496 20.83 1.22 6.90
N ILE A 497 20.16 1.97 6.02
CA ILE A 497 20.13 1.72 4.57
C ILE A 497 21.22 2.58 3.94
N ASN A 498 22.30 1.95 3.47
CA ASN A 498 23.49 2.65 2.98
C ASN A 498 23.41 2.99 1.48
N TYR A 499 23.00 2.00 0.68
CA TYR A 499 22.83 2.17 -0.76
C TYR A 499 21.52 1.55 -1.22
N VAL A 500 20.87 2.23 -2.16
CA VAL A 500 19.75 1.67 -2.93
C VAL A 500 20.02 1.93 -4.40
N LEU A 501 20.04 0.86 -5.18
CA LEU A 501 20.13 0.91 -6.62
C LEU A 501 18.77 0.54 -7.22
N VAL A 502 18.33 1.30 -8.20
CA VAL A 502 17.11 1.05 -8.97
C VAL A 502 17.50 0.95 -10.43
N ASN A 503 17.16 -0.14 -11.09
CA ASN A 503 17.54 -0.39 -12.48
C ASN A 503 19.05 -0.17 -12.74
N GLY A 504 19.90 -0.48 -11.76
CA GLY A 504 21.36 -0.36 -11.81
C GLY A 504 21.93 1.04 -11.53
N ALA A 505 21.10 2.05 -11.34
CA ALA A 505 21.55 3.39 -10.97
C ALA A 505 21.45 3.61 -9.45
N ILE A 506 22.45 4.27 -8.85
CA ILE A 506 22.49 4.57 -7.42
C ILE A 506 21.52 5.73 -7.13
N VAL A 507 20.49 5.46 -6.37
CA VAL A 507 19.49 6.45 -5.91
C VAL A 507 19.76 6.89 -4.48
N ILE A 508 20.13 5.96 -3.59
CA ILE A 508 20.64 6.28 -2.25
C ILE A 508 22.11 5.92 -2.19
N GLU A 509 22.91 6.83 -1.70
CA GLU A 509 24.34 6.69 -1.47
C GLU A 509 24.72 7.19 -0.07
N ASN A 510 25.30 6.31 0.76
CA ASN A 510 25.65 6.58 2.15
C ASN A 510 24.46 7.16 2.98
N GLY A 511 23.23 6.70 2.65
CA GLY A 511 21.99 7.16 3.28
C GLY A 511 21.38 8.42 2.66
N ASP A 512 22.05 9.09 1.72
CA ASP A 512 21.56 10.32 1.08
C ASP A 512 21.02 10.06 -0.33
N HIS A 513 19.97 10.80 -0.71
CA HIS A 513 19.38 10.72 -2.04
C HIS A 513 20.25 11.46 -3.06
N THR A 514 20.63 10.78 -4.15
CA THR A 514 21.51 11.33 -5.19
C THR A 514 20.81 12.28 -6.17
N GLY A 515 19.49 12.31 -6.17
CA GLY A 515 18.66 13.01 -7.17
C GLY A 515 18.40 12.18 -8.43
N ALA A 516 18.94 10.97 -8.54
CA ALA A 516 18.69 10.09 -9.69
C ALA A 516 17.24 9.58 -9.70
N ARG A 517 16.65 9.52 -10.90
CA ARG A 517 15.27 9.06 -11.12
C ARG A 517 15.22 8.00 -12.23
N PRO A 518 15.84 6.82 -12.01
CA PRO A 518 15.92 5.75 -13.00
C PRO A 518 14.70 4.85 -13.03
N GLY A 519 13.68 5.13 -12.22
CA GLY A 519 12.47 4.32 -12.11
C GLY A 519 11.73 4.22 -13.43
N ARG A 520 10.96 3.15 -13.55
CA ARG A 520 10.19 2.79 -14.76
C ARG A 520 8.80 2.36 -14.39
N VAL A 521 7.89 2.43 -15.34
CA VAL A 521 6.62 1.71 -15.26
C VAL A 521 6.88 0.23 -15.51
N ILE A 522 6.39 -0.60 -14.60
CA ILE A 522 6.39 -2.05 -14.75
C ILE A 522 5.00 -2.48 -15.20
N CYS A 523 4.92 -2.92 -16.45
CA CYS A 523 3.65 -3.34 -17.05
C CYS A 523 3.28 -4.77 -16.67
N GLY A 524 1.98 -5.00 -16.55
CA GLY A 524 1.39 -6.31 -16.35
C GLY A 524 1.44 -7.21 -17.58
N PRO A 525 1.01 -8.48 -17.42
CA PRO A 525 1.17 -9.52 -18.44
C PRO A 525 0.33 -9.29 -19.70
N GLY A 526 -0.67 -8.41 -19.65
CA GLY A 526 -1.54 -8.09 -20.77
C GLY A 526 -1.03 -6.98 -21.69
N LYS A 527 0.10 -6.31 -21.33
CA LYS A 527 0.63 -5.19 -22.10
C LYS A 527 0.89 -5.57 -23.56
N ARG A 528 0.29 -4.79 -24.46
CA ARG A 528 0.54 -4.86 -25.91
C ARG A 528 1.45 -3.71 -26.32
N ASP A 529 2.35 -3.99 -27.27
CA ASP A 529 3.28 -3.02 -27.87
C ASP A 529 2.55 -2.02 -28.77
#